data_ef0a1753b6bae09adab02324e0f033fd
#
_entry.id   ef0a1753b6bae09adab02324e0f033fd
#
_cell.length_a   1.000
_cell.length_b   1.000
_cell.length_c   1.000
_cell.angle_alpha   90.00
_cell.angle_beta   90.00
_cell.angle_gamma   90.00
#
_symmetry.space_group_name_H-M   'P 1'
#
loop_
_entity.id
_entity.type
_entity.pdbx_description
1 polymer ?
#
loop_
_entity_poly.entity_id
_entity_poly.type
_entity_poly.pdbx_seq_one_letter_code
_entity_poly.pdbx_strand_id
1 'polypeptide(L)'
;MIFDFRDLWTENINFKGLFPFNVYEQLQEYRWCRLADVITTVSEPLARVLEKKHHKKVQIVLNGFDPEDRMNNKQVEKLDSSKINILYTGTIYRGFQNPSPLFEALKSLIEDDYPGISDLLITFAGKNTTEAEKLAEKYGVQSQVNCLGFLKRETILSLQECADILLFLDYNSENGDGILTGKLYEYMFSGTRIWTIGKVNRASRIIEENDLGEVYGNDVEKIKEALKVLLVEKHPGKFSLELLTEKLRHYTRGYQAQRMLDCLNQN
;
A
#
# COMPACT_ATOMS: atom_id res chain seq x y z
N MET A 1 -20.71 -23.15 -3.04
CA MET A 1 -20.72 -21.69 -3.35
C MET A 1 -19.71 -20.99 -2.45
N ILE A 2 -18.78 -20.19 -3.04
CA ILE A 2 -17.88 -19.30 -2.28
C ILE A 2 -18.51 -17.91 -2.18
N PHE A 3 -18.42 -17.30 -1.00
CA PHE A 3 -18.71 -15.88 -0.82
C PHE A 3 -17.42 -15.16 -0.43
N ASP A 4 -16.87 -14.39 -1.37
CA ASP A 4 -15.54 -13.77 -1.26
C ASP A 4 -15.62 -12.30 -0.89
N PHE A 5 -15.08 -11.98 0.28
CA PHE A 5 -14.99 -10.62 0.81
C PHE A 5 -13.60 -10.03 0.51
N ARG A 6 -13.49 -9.20 -0.52
CA ARG A 6 -12.25 -8.43 -0.78
C ARG A 6 -12.11 -7.25 0.18
N ASP A 7 -13.26 -6.73 0.64
CA ASP A 7 -13.41 -5.74 1.70
C ASP A 7 -14.61 -6.16 2.56
N LEU A 8 -14.67 -5.68 3.80
CA LEU A 8 -15.87 -5.85 4.62
C LEU A 8 -17.05 -5.16 3.92
N TRP A 9 -18.23 -5.71 4.02
CA TRP A 9 -19.44 -5.12 3.43
C TRP A 9 -20.04 -4.11 4.41
N THR A 10 -20.78 -4.56 5.40
CA THR A 10 -21.52 -3.67 6.31
C THR A 10 -20.68 -3.13 7.49
N GLU A 11 -19.49 -3.68 7.75
CA GLU A 11 -18.46 -3.17 8.66
C GLU A 11 -17.37 -2.34 7.94
N ASN A 12 -17.51 -2.10 6.64
CA ASN A 12 -16.54 -1.28 5.90
C ASN A 12 -16.51 0.14 6.46
N ILE A 13 -15.31 0.68 6.68
CA ILE A 13 -15.11 2.03 7.23
C ILE A 13 -15.78 3.15 6.40
N ASN A 14 -16.02 2.87 5.13
CA ASN A 14 -16.69 3.79 4.20
C ASN A 14 -18.19 3.52 4.09
N PHE A 15 -18.72 2.49 4.75
CA PHE A 15 -20.14 2.15 4.68
C PHE A 15 -20.94 3.07 5.58
N LYS A 16 -21.62 4.04 4.97
CA LYS A 16 -22.54 4.99 5.64
C LYS A 16 -23.99 4.65 5.32
N GLY A 17 -24.38 3.40 5.52
CA GLY A 17 -25.72 2.94 5.22
C GLY A 17 -26.81 3.81 5.86
N LEU A 18 -27.82 4.22 5.05
CA LEU A 18 -28.99 4.96 5.52
C LEU A 18 -30.10 3.99 5.90
N PHE A 19 -30.78 4.26 7.02
CA PHE A 19 -31.99 3.53 7.39
C PHE A 19 -33.12 3.77 6.35
N PRO A 20 -33.87 2.73 5.90
CA PRO A 20 -33.80 1.32 6.33
C PRO A 20 -32.83 0.45 5.51
N PHE A 21 -32.12 1.00 4.53
CA PHE A 21 -31.27 0.24 3.60
C PHE A 21 -30.12 -0.46 4.29
N ASN A 22 -29.53 0.15 5.32
CA ASN A 22 -28.46 -0.48 6.10
C ASN A 22 -28.92 -1.78 6.79
N VAL A 23 -30.15 -1.84 7.26
CA VAL A 23 -30.73 -3.08 7.84
C VAL A 23 -30.94 -4.13 6.77
N TYR A 24 -31.44 -3.73 5.60
CA TYR A 24 -31.59 -4.62 4.46
C TYR A 24 -30.25 -5.21 4.02
N GLU A 25 -29.20 -4.40 3.91
CA GLU A 25 -27.86 -4.87 3.54
C GLU A 25 -27.28 -5.85 4.56
N GLN A 26 -27.42 -5.60 5.85
CA GLN A 26 -27.02 -6.53 6.91
C GLN A 26 -27.75 -7.87 6.80
N LEU A 27 -29.06 -7.84 6.52
CA LEU A 27 -29.85 -9.06 6.31
C LEU A 27 -29.40 -9.83 5.07
N GLN A 28 -29.07 -9.14 3.97
CA GLN A 28 -28.54 -9.75 2.75
C GLN A 28 -27.18 -10.38 3.01
N GLU A 29 -26.25 -9.66 3.64
CA GLU A 29 -24.93 -10.19 4.00
C GLU A 29 -25.07 -11.46 4.87
N TYR A 30 -25.89 -11.42 5.92
CA TYR A 30 -26.14 -12.58 6.77
C TYR A 30 -26.70 -13.77 5.99
N ARG A 31 -27.69 -13.51 5.10
CA ARG A 31 -28.30 -14.56 4.25
C ARG A 31 -27.27 -15.22 3.34
N TRP A 32 -26.45 -14.43 2.64
CA TRP A 32 -25.44 -14.94 1.73
C TRP A 32 -24.34 -15.71 2.46
N CYS A 33 -23.86 -15.18 3.58
CA CYS A 33 -22.89 -15.88 4.40
C CYS A 33 -23.42 -17.21 4.96
N ARG A 34 -24.71 -17.28 5.28
CA ARG A 34 -25.34 -18.52 5.74
C ARG A 34 -25.43 -19.57 4.63
N LEU A 35 -25.71 -19.18 3.40
CA LEU A 35 -25.85 -20.05 2.23
C LEU A 35 -24.48 -20.47 1.64
N ALA A 36 -23.43 -19.74 1.91
CA ALA A 36 -22.10 -20.05 1.41
C ALA A 36 -21.55 -21.34 2.03
N ASP A 37 -20.95 -22.22 1.22
CA ASP A 37 -20.17 -23.36 1.69
C ASP A 37 -18.84 -22.87 2.28
N VAL A 38 -18.22 -21.87 1.64
CA VAL A 38 -16.96 -21.26 2.03
C VAL A 38 -17.10 -19.73 2.04
N ILE A 39 -16.58 -19.08 3.08
CA ILE A 39 -16.37 -17.63 3.12
C ILE A 39 -14.88 -17.39 3.02
N THR A 40 -14.48 -16.47 2.13
CA THR A 40 -13.08 -16.07 1.96
C THR A 40 -12.91 -14.57 2.18
N THR A 41 -11.69 -14.17 2.59
CA THR A 41 -11.30 -12.75 2.69
C THR A 41 -9.80 -12.59 2.46
N VAL A 42 -9.34 -11.33 2.40
CA VAL A 42 -7.97 -11.00 1.99
C VAL A 42 -6.98 -10.87 3.15
N SER A 43 -7.42 -10.92 4.40
CA SER A 43 -6.51 -10.76 5.54
C SER A 43 -7.06 -11.39 6.80
N GLU A 44 -6.15 -11.70 7.73
CA GLU A 44 -6.50 -12.28 9.02
C GLU A 44 -7.35 -11.34 9.91
N PRO A 45 -7.08 -10.02 9.98
CA PRO A 45 -7.96 -9.13 10.73
C PRO A 45 -9.39 -9.10 10.20
N LEU A 46 -9.59 -9.09 8.87
CA LEU A 46 -10.92 -9.15 8.28
C LEU A 46 -11.60 -10.51 8.52
N ALA A 47 -10.82 -11.60 8.44
CA ALA A 47 -11.35 -12.94 8.76
C ALA A 47 -11.92 -13.00 10.19
N ARG A 48 -11.18 -12.48 11.18
CA ARG A 48 -11.66 -12.44 12.57
C ARG A 48 -12.97 -11.65 12.73
N VAL A 49 -13.13 -10.54 12.02
CA VAL A 49 -14.38 -9.76 12.04
C VAL A 49 -15.54 -10.57 11.49
N LEU A 50 -15.35 -11.21 10.32
CA LEU A 50 -16.37 -12.02 9.66
C LEU A 50 -16.71 -13.29 10.46
N GLU A 51 -15.72 -13.98 11.02
CA GLU A 51 -15.92 -15.16 11.87
C GLU A 51 -16.74 -14.83 13.11
N LYS A 52 -16.41 -13.72 13.78
CA LYS A 52 -17.16 -13.23 14.95
C LYS A 52 -18.61 -12.90 14.60
N LYS A 53 -18.84 -12.30 13.43
CA LYS A 53 -20.18 -11.88 12.99
C LYS A 53 -21.05 -13.04 12.52
N HIS A 54 -20.48 -13.92 11.69
CA HIS A 54 -21.24 -14.97 11.00
C HIS A 54 -21.14 -16.36 11.65
N HIS A 55 -20.30 -16.50 12.68
CA HIS A 55 -20.06 -17.78 13.38
C HIS A 55 -19.66 -18.93 12.42
N LYS A 56 -18.92 -18.60 11.36
CA LYS A 56 -18.38 -19.52 10.37
C LYS A 56 -16.88 -19.29 10.20
N LYS A 57 -16.13 -20.38 9.94
CA LYS A 57 -14.71 -20.29 9.59
C LYS A 57 -14.54 -19.54 8.27
N VAL A 58 -13.61 -18.60 8.25
CA VAL A 58 -13.27 -17.80 7.08
C VAL A 58 -11.88 -18.18 6.58
N GLN A 59 -11.76 -18.48 5.29
CA GLN A 59 -10.49 -18.79 4.66
C GLN A 59 -9.81 -17.52 4.16
N ILE A 60 -8.48 -17.45 4.31
CA ILE A 60 -7.72 -16.30 3.84
C ILE A 60 -7.19 -16.61 2.45
N VAL A 61 -7.64 -15.84 1.46
CA VAL A 61 -7.16 -15.83 0.09
C VAL A 61 -6.77 -14.40 -0.24
N LEU A 62 -5.47 -14.13 -0.22
CA LEU A 62 -4.93 -12.78 -0.39
C LEU A 62 -5.24 -12.22 -1.79
N ASN A 63 -5.14 -10.91 -1.92
CA ASN A 63 -4.89 -10.31 -3.23
C ASN A 63 -3.50 -10.73 -3.70
N GLY A 64 -3.20 -10.52 -4.96
CA GLY A 64 -1.90 -10.91 -5.49
C GLY A 64 -1.45 -10.01 -6.63
N PHE A 65 -0.20 -10.18 -7.00
CA PHE A 65 0.42 -9.57 -8.16
C PHE A 65 0.66 -10.63 -9.23
N ASP A 66 0.63 -10.23 -10.50
CA ASP A 66 1.03 -11.05 -11.61
C ASP A 66 2.43 -10.61 -12.08
N PRO A 67 3.47 -11.45 -11.90
CA PRO A 67 4.82 -11.10 -12.34
C PRO A 67 4.92 -10.79 -13.85
N GLU A 68 4.04 -11.38 -14.68
CA GLU A 68 4.01 -11.13 -16.13
C GLU A 68 3.61 -9.69 -16.47
N ASP A 69 2.84 -9.01 -15.61
CA ASP A 69 2.49 -7.60 -15.79
C ASP A 69 3.72 -6.69 -15.89
N ARG A 70 4.84 -7.07 -15.26
CA ARG A 70 6.11 -6.34 -15.33
C ARG A 70 6.96 -6.73 -16.53
N MET A 71 7.04 -8.03 -16.83
CA MET A 71 7.84 -8.52 -17.98
C MET A 71 7.33 -7.96 -19.30
N ASN A 72 6.03 -7.63 -19.38
CA ASN A 72 5.38 -7.05 -20.55
C ASN A 72 5.40 -5.53 -20.59
N ASN A 73 5.88 -4.85 -19.54
CA ASN A 73 5.92 -3.39 -19.49
C ASN A 73 7.10 -2.85 -20.30
N LYS A 74 6.83 -2.38 -21.53
CA LYS A 74 7.83 -1.77 -22.42
C LYS A 74 7.88 -0.24 -22.35
N GLN A 75 7.02 0.36 -21.56
CA GLN A 75 6.93 1.81 -21.45
C GLN A 75 7.92 2.32 -20.41
N VAL A 76 8.92 3.07 -20.87
CA VAL A 76 9.97 3.61 -20.02
C VAL A 76 9.70 5.10 -19.80
N GLU A 77 8.80 5.44 -18.88
CA GLU A 77 8.82 6.76 -18.29
C GLU A 77 9.85 6.78 -17.15
N LYS A 78 10.64 7.85 -17.08
CA LYS A 78 11.75 7.94 -16.12
C LYS A 78 11.49 9.09 -15.16
N LEU A 79 11.80 8.85 -13.90
CA LEU A 79 12.03 9.92 -12.94
C LEU A 79 13.35 10.62 -13.26
N ASP A 80 13.54 11.84 -12.73
CA ASP A 80 14.80 12.56 -12.89
C ASP A 80 15.94 11.80 -12.18
N SER A 81 16.81 11.18 -12.95
CA SER A 81 17.92 10.37 -12.44
C SER A 81 19.03 11.21 -11.78
N SER A 82 18.98 12.54 -11.89
CA SER A 82 19.87 13.45 -11.16
C SER A 82 19.40 13.68 -9.72
N LYS A 83 18.19 13.24 -9.39
CA LYS A 83 17.55 13.36 -8.08
C LYS A 83 17.41 12.01 -7.39
N ILE A 84 17.34 12.05 -6.08
CA ILE A 84 16.94 10.92 -5.24
C ILE A 84 15.42 10.91 -5.19
N ASN A 85 14.80 9.87 -5.71
CA ASN A 85 13.36 9.82 -5.95
C ASN A 85 12.63 8.95 -4.92
N ILE A 86 11.81 9.56 -4.09
CA ILE A 86 10.81 8.86 -3.28
C ILE A 86 9.48 8.95 -4.01
N LEU A 87 8.84 7.82 -4.31
CA LEU A 87 7.62 7.78 -5.12
C LEU A 87 6.45 7.19 -4.33
N TYR A 88 5.34 7.91 -4.29
CA TYR A 88 4.03 7.39 -3.89
C TYR A 88 3.14 7.21 -5.11
N THR A 89 2.47 6.07 -5.23
CA THR A 89 1.48 5.85 -6.31
C THR A 89 0.12 5.48 -5.76
N GLY A 90 -0.94 5.98 -6.40
CA GLY A 90 -2.33 5.67 -6.09
C GLY A 90 -3.11 6.81 -5.42
N THR A 91 -4.27 6.48 -4.88
CA THR A 91 -5.15 7.46 -4.23
C THR A 91 -4.68 7.72 -2.80
N ILE A 92 -4.63 8.99 -2.40
CA ILE A 92 -4.48 9.38 -0.99
C ILE A 92 -5.88 9.46 -0.39
N TYR A 93 -6.15 8.61 0.61
CA TYR A 93 -7.42 8.58 1.32
C TYR A 93 -7.39 9.59 2.47
N ARG A 94 -8.02 10.75 2.23
CA ARG A 94 -8.09 11.86 3.19
C ARG A 94 -8.64 11.40 4.54
N GLY A 95 -7.96 11.78 5.62
CA GLY A 95 -8.32 11.41 6.99
C GLY A 95 -7.84 10.02 7.42
N PHE A 96 -7.38 9.19 6.48
CA PHE A 96 -6.86 7.85 6.76
C PHE A 96 -5.38 7.70 6.45
N GLN A 97 -4.89 8.34 5.40
CA GLN A 97 -3.49 8.31 5.00
C GLN A 97 -2.90 9.71 5.09
N ASN A 98 -1.70 9.83 5.67
CA ASN A 98 -1.12 11.12 5.98
C ASN A 98 0.41 11.13 5.75
N PRO A 99 0.94 11.88 4.77
CA PRO A 99 2.37 12.04 4.57
C PRO A 99 3.02 13.09 5.49
N SER A 100 2.27 13.76 6.39
CA SER A 100 2.80 14.83 7.23
C SER A 100 4.05 14.46 8.01
N PRO A 101 4.22 13.27 8.60
CA PRO A 101 5.45 12.92 9.30
C PRO A 101 6.71 12.99 8.41
N LEU A 102 6.57 12.61 7.13
CA LEU A 102 7.65 12.74 6.15
C LEU A 102 7.96 14.22 5.85
N PHE A 103 6.92 15.04 5.69
CA PHE A 103 7.10 16.47 5.39
C PHE A 103 7.67 17.24 6.59
N GLU A 104 7.32 16.85 7.81
CA GLU A 104 7.89 17.42 9.03
C GLU A 104 9.39 17.10 9.17
N ALA A 105 9.77 15.83 8.91
CA ALA A 105 11.16 15.42 8.88
C ALA A 105 11.95 16.15 7.78
N LEU A 106 11.37 16.28 6.59
CA LEU A 106 11.95 16.99 5.46
C LEU A 106 12.13 18.48 5.76
N LYS A 107 11.11 19.13 6.33
CA LYS A 107 11.18 20.53 6.77
C LYS A 107 12.36 20.77 7.71
N SER A 108 12.53 19.91 8.72
CA SER A 108 13.63 20.03 9.67
C SER A 108 14.99 19.94 8.97
N LEU A 109 15.16 19.07 7.96
CA LEU A 109 16.42 18.98 7.21
C LEU A 109 16.66 20.20 6.31
N ILE A 110 15.60 20.80 5.78
CA ILE A 110 15.69 22.05 5.00
C ILE A 110 16.09 23.22 5.91
N GLU A 111 15.47 23.33 7.09
CA GLU A 111 15.80 24.36 8.08
C GLU A 111 17.24 24.23 8.62
N ASP A 112 17.75 23.00 8.72
CA ASP A 112 19.13 22.68 9.11
C ASP A 112 20.14 22.86 7.94
N ASP A 113 19.68 23.26 6.74
CA ASP A 113 20.48 23.33 5.49
C ASP A 113 21.30 22.05 5.24
N TYR A 114 20.65 20.90 5.44
CA TYR A 114 21.33 19.60 5.39
C TYR A 114 21.92 19.32 3.99
N PRO A 115 23.19 18.88 3.89
CA PRO A 115 23.86 18.68 2.60
C PRO A 115 23.12 17.70 1.69
N GLY A 116 22.88 18.13 0.45
CA GLY A 116 22.22 17.30 -0.58
C GLY A 116 20.70 17.30 -0.50
N ILE A 117 20.06 18.03 0.42
CA ILE A 117 18.60 18.07 0.56
C ILE A 117 17.90 18.56 -0.72
N SER A 118 18.54 19.39 -1.52
CA SER A 118 18.05 19.84 -2.82
C SER A 118 17.99 18.73 -3.89
N ASP A 119 18.72 17.64 -3.67
CA ASP A 119 18.73 16.49 -4.59
C ASP A 119 17.54 15.54 -4.34
N LEU A 120 16.83 15.68 -3.22
CA LEU A 120 15.69 14.85 -2.87
C LEU A 120 14.42 15.35 -3.56
N LEU A 121 13.68 14.42 -4.18
CA LEU A 121 12.37 14.67 -4.79
C LEU A 121 11.35 13.63 -4.34
N ILE A 122 10.24 14.07 -3.76
CA ILE A 122 9.12 13.24 -3.38
C ILE A 122 8.01 13.41 -4.41
N THR A 123 7.72 12.36 -5.16
CA THR A 123 6.73 12.39 -6.24
C THR A 123 5.46 11.64 -5.84
N PHE A 124 4.31 12.28 -6.01
CA PHE A 124 2.98 11.69 -5.84
C PHE A 124 2.29 11.51 -7.19
N ALA A 125 1.94 10.28 -7.54
CA ALA A 125 1.24 9.95 -8.78
C ALA A 125 -0.07 9.21 -8.49
N GLY A 126 -1.21 9.77 -8.88
CA GLY A 126 -2.52 9.16 -8.67
C GLY A 126 -3.64 10.17 -8.45
N LYS A 127 -4.73 9.71 -7.86
CA LYS A 127 -5.86 10.59 -7.53
C LYS A 127 -5.63 11.31 -6.19
N ASN A 128 -6.19 12.51 -6.05
CA ASN A 128 -6.15 13.32 -4.83
C ASN A 128 -4.73 13.78 -4.42
N THR A 129 -3.79 13.89 -5.36
CA THR A 129 -2.43 14.40 -5.10
C THR A 129 -2.42 15.85 -4.62
N THR A 130 -3.49 16.62 -4.87
CA THR A 130 -3.69 17.98 -4.34
C THR A 130 -3.67 18.06 -2.81
N GLU A 131 -3.96 16.97 -2.11
CA GLU A 131 -3.81 16.94 -0.65
C GLU A 131 -2.32 16.93 -0.24
N ALA A 132 -1.48 16.23 -1.00
CA ALA A 132 -0.03 16.26 -0.78
C ALA A 132 0.54 17.66 -1.10
N GLU A 133 0.08 18.32 -2.17
CA GLU A 133 0.48 19.69 -2.52
C GLU A 133 0.16 20.68 -1.38
N LYS A 134 -1.07 20.68 -0.88
CA LYS A 134 -1.49 21.54 0.24
C LYS A 134 -0.68 21.29 1.51
N LEU A 135 -0.37 20.03 1.79
CA LEU A 135 0.47 19.69 2.94
C LEU A 135 1.91 20.15 2.71
N ALA A 136 2.46 19.98 1.51
CA ALA A 136 3.79 20.47 1.16
C ALA A 136 3.92 21.99 1.34
N GLU A 137 2.92 22.76 0.88
CA GLU A 137 2.83 24.20 1.14
C GLU A 137 2.78 24.53 2.62
N LYS A 138 1.94 23.82 3.39
CA LYS A 138 1.80 24.01 4.83
C LYS A 138 3.12 23.80 5.59
N TYR A 139 3.92 22.82 5.16
CA TYR A 139 5.21 22.49 5.76
C TYR A 139 6.38 23.28 5.16
N GLY A 140 6.17 24.02 4.07
CA GLY A 140 7.23 24.79 3.37
C GLY A 140 8.21 23.91 2.60
N VAL A 141 7.75 22.72 2.12
CA VAL A 141 8.59 21.73 1.44
C VAL A 141 8.21 21.53 -0.05
N GLN A 142 7.47 22.47 -0.62
CA GLN A 142 6.93 22.36 -1.98
C GLN A 142 7.99 22.24 -3.08
N SER A 143 9.21 22.74 -2.85
CA SER A 143 10.32 22.60 -3.79
C SER A 143 10.86 21.16 -3.92
N GLN A 144 10.61 20.31 -2.95
CA GLN A 144 10.98 18.89 -2.94
C GLN A 144 9.77 17.97 -3.20
N VAL A 145 8.60 18.51 -3.51
CA VAL A 145 7.38 17.72 -3.75
C VAL A 145 6.86 17.96 -5.14
N ASN A 146 6.64 16.86 -5.88
CA ASN A 146 6.06 16.86 -7.23
C ASN A 146 4.77 16.05 -7.26
N CYS A 147 3.74 16.55 -7.93
CA CYS A 147 2.45 15.89 -8.03
C CYS A 147 2.06 15.70 -9.50
N LEU A 148 2.10 14.46 -9.98
CA LEU A 148 1.87 14.13 -11.40
C LEU A 148 0.38 13.91 -11.72
N GLY A 149 -0.49 13.86 -10.70
CA GLY A 149 -1.90 13.51 -10.93
C GLY A 149 -2.10 12.07 -11.40
N PHE A 150 -3.23 11.83 -12.08
CA PHE A 150 -3.58 10.49 -12.56
C PHE A 150 -2.77 10.09 -13.79
N LEU A 151 -2.12 8.92 -13.71
CA LEU A 151 -1.34 8.33 -14.81
C LEU A 151 -1.89 6.93 -15.15
N LYS A 152 -1.57 6.45 -16.35
CA LYS A 152 -1.89 5.08 -16.78
C LYS A 152 -1.10 4.06 -15.96
N ARG A 153 -1.66 2.84 -15.82
CA ARG A 153 -1.05 1.79 -15.01
C ARG A 153 0.35 1.41 -15.47
N GLU A 154 0.57 1.33 -16.78
CA GLU A 154 1.87 1.00 -17.36
C GLU A 154 2.94 2.04 -16.97
N THR A 155 2.60 3.32 -17.05
CA THR A 155 3.45 4.43 -16.59
C THR A 155 3.75 4.31 -15.09
N ILE A 156 2.74 4.03 -14.26
CA ILE A 156 2.90 3.84 -12.81
C ILE A 156 3.87 2.71 -12.51
N LEU A 157 3.75 1.56 -13.16
CA LEU A 157 4.65 0.43 -12.95
C LEU A 157 6.10 0.77 -13.34
N SER A 158 6.29 1.50 -14.45
CA SER A 158 7.59 1.97 -14.89
C SER A 158 8.23 2.95 -13.88
N LEU A 159 7.46 3.91 -13.37
CA LEU A 159 7.94 4.86 -12.35
C LEU A 159 8.31 4.14 -11.04
N GLN A 160 7.55 3.12 -10.63
CA GLN A 160 7.86 2.31 -9.44
C GLN A 160 9.20 1.59 -9.56
N GLU A 161 9.55 1.12 -10.75
CA GLU A 161 10.84 0.49 -11.03
C GLU A 161 12.00 1.49 -11.04
N CYS A 162 11.75 2.73 -11.44
CA CYS A 162 12.77 3.78 -11.53
C CYS A 162 13.02 4.52 -10.20
N ALA A 163 12.07 4.51 -9.28
CA ALA A 163 12.19 5.19 -7.99
C ALA A 163 13.30 4.57 -7.11
N ASP A 164 13.94 5.37 -6.28
CA ASP A 164 14.90 4.88 -5.29
C ASP A 164 14.20 4.26 -4.09
N ILE A 165 13.09 4.89 -3.66
CA ILE A 165 12.24 4.44 -2.56
C ILE A 165 10.78 4.50 -3.01
N LEU A 166 9.98 3.49 -2.65
CA LEU A 166 8.53 3.55 -2.74
C LEU A 166 7.93 3.90 -1.38
N LEU A 167 7.18 4.98 -1.34
CA LEU A 167 6.47 5.41 -0.13
C LEU A 167 5.14 4.67 -0.01
N PHE A 168 4.99 3.89 1.05
CA PHE A 168 3.73 3.25 1.40
C PHE A 168 3.09 4.01 2.57
N LEU A 169 1.97 4.69 2.32
CA LEU A 169 1.19 5.33 3.37
C LEU A 169 0.17 4.32 3.91
N ASP A 170 0.40 3.84 5.13
CA ASP A 170 -0.54 2.94 5.80
C ASP A 170 -1.68 3.71 6.47
N TYR A 171 -2.76 3.02 6.81
CA TYR A 171 -3.97 3.65 7.35
C TYR A 171 -3.78 4.04 8.82
N ASN A 172 -4.08 5.30 9.16
CA ASN A 172 -4.04 5.83 10.54
C ASN A 172 -5.37 5.60 11.29
N SER A 173 -6.02 4.47 11.09
CA SER A 173 -7.28 4.12 11.79
C SER A 173 -7.20 2.74 12.39
N GLU A 174 -7.97 2.49 13.46
CA GLU A 174 -8.05 1.16 14.08
C GLU A 174 -8.71 0.13 13.16
N ASN A 175 -9.68 0.57 12.37
CA ASN A 175 -10.36 -0.26 11.38
C ASN A 175 -9.58 -0.40 10.07
N GLY A 176 -8.40 0.20 9.96
CA GLY A 176 -7.50 0.07 8.81
C GLY A 176 -6.65 -1.20 8.83
N ASP A 177 -6.56 -1.86 10.00
CA ASP A 177 -5.81 -3.11 10.11
C ASP A 177 -6.49 -4.20 9.24
N GLY A 178 -5.73 -4.78 8.34
CA GLY A 178 -6.23 -5.79 7.41
C GLY A 178 -6.63 -5.27 6.03
N ILE A 179 -6.63 -3.96 5.78
CA ILE A 179 -6.81 -3.40 4.44
C ILE A 179 -5.54 -3.64 3.61
N LEU A 180 -5.56 -4.66 2.76
CA LEU A 180 -4.45 -5.02 1.88
C LEU A 180 -4.77 -4.59 0.44
N THR A 181 -4.33 -3.38 0.09
CA THR A 181 -4.59 -2.80 -1.24
C THR A 181 -3.73 -3.44 -2.33
N GLY A 182 -4.17 -3.38 -3.59
CA GLY A 182 -3.38 -3.84 -4.75
C GLY A 182 -1.99 -3.19 -4.84
N LYS A 183 -1.86 -1.93 -4.38
CA LYS A 183 -0.59 -1.19 -4.30
C LYS A 183 0.49 -1.95 -3.49
N LEU A 184 0.12 -2.57 -2.38
CA LEU A 184 1.05 -3.36 -1.58
C LEU A 184 1.76 -4.41 -2.46
N TYR A 185 0.98 -5.19 -3.20
CA TYR A 185 1.51 -6.27 -4.04
C TYR A 185 2.31 -5.74 -5.23
N GLU A 186 1.88 -4.61 -5.83
CA GLU A 186 2.65 -3.96 -6.89
C GLU A 186 4.02 -3.48 -6.37
N TYR A 187 4.07 -2.91 -5.16
CA TYR A 187 5.31 -2.47 -4.53
C TYR A 187 6.23 -3.65 -4.17
N MET A 188 5.67 -4.72 -3.59
CA MET A 188 6.42 -5.92 -3.22
C MET A 188 7.19 -6.51 -4.41
N PHE A 189 6.61 -6.47 -5.62
CA PHE A 189 7.22 -6.99 -6.83
C PHE A 189 7.94 -5.92 -7.68
N SER A 190 8.10 -4.70 -7.18
CA SER A 190 8.79 -3.63 -7.93
C SER A 190 10.30 -3.77 -8.00
N GLY A 191 10.89 -4.51 -7.08
CA GLY A 191 12.32 -4.51 -6.89
C GLY A 191 12.85 -3.28 -6.13
N THR A 192 11.99 -2.33 -5.78
CA THR A 192 12.34 -1.08 -5.10
C THR A 192 12.07 -1.20 -3.59
N ARG A 193 12.96 -0.66 -2.75
CA ARG A 193 12.75 -0.61 -1.30
C ARG A 193 11.49 0.18 -0.95
N ILE A 194 10.81 -0.26 0.11
CA ILE A 194 9.55 0.34 0.54
C ILE A 194 9.75 1.01 1.90
N TRP A 195 9.41 2.29 1.99
CA TRP A 195 9.30 3.00 3.26
C TRP A 195 7.85 3.12 3.66
N THR A 196 7.51 2.63 4.85
CA THR A 196 6.14 2.67 5.35
C THR A 196 5.97 3.74 6.42
N ILE A 197 5.00 4.62 6.21
CA ILE A 197 4.60 5.69 7.13
C ILE A 197 3.11 5.54 7.43
N GLY A 198 2.74 5.75 8.69
CA GLY A 198 1.38 5.58 9.19
C GLY A 198 1.31 4.60 10.36
N LYS A 199 0.10 4.26 10.82
CA LYS A 199 -0.06 3.26 11.87
C LYS A 199 0.42 1.91 11.36
N VAL A 200 1.17 1.17 12.19
CA VAL A 200 1.69 -0.15 11.83
C VAL A 200 0.54 -1.15 11.78
N ASN A 201 0.09 -1.47 10.59
CA ASN A 201 -1.00 -2.41 10.28
C ASN A 201 -0.46 -3.68 9.63
N ARG A 202 -1.35 -4.58 9.19
CA ARG A 202 -0.94 -5.85 8.53
C ARG A 202 -0.11 -5.62 7.27
N ALA A 203 -0.39 -4.57 6.49
CA ALA A 203 0.40 -4.23 5.29
C ALA A 203 1.86 -3.89 5.64
N SER A 204 2.09 -3.05 6.63
CA SER A 204 3.43 -2.70 7.14
C SER A 204 4.20 -3.95 7.59
N ARG A 205 3.53 -4.84 8.34
CA ARG A 205 4.15 -6.09 8.82
C ARG A 205 4.53 -7.03 7.67
N ILE A 206 3.72 -7.13 6.62
CA ILE A 206 4.07 -7.93 5.43
C ILE A 206 5.36 -7.39 4.78
N ILE A 207 5.52 -6.08 4.68
CA ILE A 207 6.73 -5.45 4.15
C ILE A 207 7.95 -5.82 5.00
N GLU A 208 7.85 -5.69 6.33
CA GLU A 208 8.90 -5.99 7.29
C GLU A 208 9.24 -7.50 7.34
N GLU A 209 8.23 -8.38 7.46
CA GLU A 209 8.37 -9.84 7.49
C GLU A 209 9.06 -10.41 6.24
N ASN A 210 8.99 -9.69 5.12
CA ASN A 210 9.60 -10.07 3.86
C ASN A 210 10.87 -9.27 3.52
N ASP A 211 11.43 -8.49 4.45
CA ASP A 211 12.63 -7.67 4.26
C ASP A 211 12.59 -6.80 2.99
N LEU A 212 11.42 -6.21 2.69
CA LEU A 212 11.21 -5.41 1.49
C LEU A 212 11.46 -3.92 1.72
N GLY A 213 11.68 -3.52 2.97
CA GLY A 213 11.90 -2.13 3.35
C GLY A 213 11.68 -1.89 4.84
N GLU A 214 11.52 -0.64 5.20
CA GLU A 214 11.52 -0.15 6.58
C GLU A 214 10.15 0.38 6.99
N VAL A 215 9.79 0.16 8.27
CA VAL A 215 8.54 0.61 8.88
C VAL A 215 8.83 1.68 9.92
N TYR A 216 8.52 2.92 9.60
CA TYR A 216 8.80 4.08 10.49
C TYR A 216 7.61 4.46 11.37
N GLY A 217 6.41 3.99 11.05
CA GLY A 217 5.21 4.47 11.72
C GLY A 217 4.98 5.97 11.47
N ASN A 218 4.68 6.71 12.54
CA ASN A 218 4.57 8.17 12.50
C ASN A 218 5.75 8.85 13.23
N ASP A 219 6.89 8.17 13.35
CA ASP A 219 8.06 8.63 14.07
C ASP A 219 8.91 9.56 13.19
N VAL A 220 8.76 10.87 13.39
CA VAL A 220 9.41 11.92 12.61
C VAL A 220 10.94 11.83 12.71
N GLU A 221 11.48 11.52 13.89
CA GLU A 221 12.93 11.44 14.08
C GLU A 221 13.53 10.25 13.35
N LYS A 222 12.87 9.08 13.39
CA LYS A 222 13.32 7.93 12.59
C LYS A 222 13.27 8.22 11.09
N ILE A 223 12.23 8.90 10.62
CA ILE A 223 12.12 9.32 9.22
C ILE A 223 13.23 10.30 8.86
N LYS A 224 13.53 11.28 9.74
CA LYS A 224 14.61 12.25 9.55
C LYS A 224 15.97 11.54 9.42
N GLU A 225 16.28 10.60 10.29
CA GLU A 225 17.52 9.83 10.21
C GLU A 225 17.58 8.96 8.94
N ALA A 226 16.47 8.35 8.53
CA ALA A 226 16.41 7.60 7.29
C ALA A 226 16.64 8.49 6.05
N LEU A 227 16.08 9.70 6.02
CA LEU A 227 16.36 10.68 4.97
C LEU A 227 17.85 11.07 4.92
N LYS A 228 18.53 11.25 6.06
CA LYS A 228 19.97 11.52 6.09
C LYS A 228 20.78 10.38 5.50
N VAL A 229 20.45 9.13 5.85
CA VAL A 229 21.10 7.95 5.28
C VAL A 229 20.88 7.91 3.76
N LEU A 230 19.65 8.10 3.30
CA LEU A 230 19.31 8.11 1.88
C LEU A 230 20.07 9.19 1.10
N LEU A 231 20.23 10.40 1.68
CA LEU A 231 20.99 11.50 1.08
C LEU A 231 22.50 11.18 0.94
N VAL A 232 23.04 10.33 1.80
CA VAL A 232 24.43 9.86 1.72
C VAL A 232 24.58 8.71 0.71
N GLU A 233 23.67 7.74 0.75
CA GLU A 233 23.70 6.55 -0.14
C GLU A 233 23.27 6.89 -1.57
N LYS A 234 22.44 7.92 -1.74
CA LYS A 234 21.83 8.44 -2.97
C LYS A 234 20.91 7.42 -3.65
N HIS A 235 21.45 6.34 -4.21
CA HIS A 235 20.68 5.36 -4.96
C HIS A 235 20.83 3.97 -4.30
N PRO A 236 19.94 3.61 -3.36
CA PRO A 236 19.97 2.28 -2.74
C PRO A 236 19.74 1.19 -3.80
N GLY A 237 20.39 0.06 -3.61
CA GLY A 237 20.31 -1.07 -4.54
C GLY A 237 18.89 -1.62 -4.66
N LYS A 238 18.59 -2.18 -5.83
CA LYS A 238 17.32 -2.86 -6.14
C LYS A 238 17.37 -4.33 -5.76
N PHE A 239 16.21 -4.89 -5.42
CA PHE A 239 16.04 -6.33 -5.27
C PHE A 239 15.99 -6.99 -6.66
N SER A 240 16.60 -8.18 -6.78
CA SER A 240 16.44 -9.00 -7.99
C SER A 240 14.99 -9.49 -8.12
N LEU A 241 14.39 -9.32 -9.30
CA LEU A 241 13.03 -9.79 -9.56
C LEU A 241 12.90 -11.31 -9.47
N GLU A 242 13.96 -12.05 -9.82
CA GLU A 242 13.99 -13.51 -9.70
C GLU A 242 13.89 -13.94 -8.23
N LEU A 243 14.73 -13.35 -7.36
CA LEU A 243 14.67 -13.59 -5.92
C LEU A 243 13.32 -13.21 -5.32
N LEU A 244 12.74 -12.08 -5.74
CA LEU A 244 11.43 -11.66 -5.28
C LEU A 244 10.33 -12.63 -5.73
N THR A 245 10.38 -13.12 -6.96
CA THR A 245 9.38 -14.04 -7.49
C THR A 245 9.39 -15.36 -6.73
N GLU A 246 10.56 -15.87 -6.39
CA GLU A 246 10.70 -17.07 -5.56
C GLU A 246 10.25 -16.83 -4.11
N LYS A 247 10.80 -15.79 -3.46
CA LYS A 247 10.49 -15.43 -2.06
C LYS A 247 9.02 -15.13 -1.85
N LEU A 248 8.41 -14.41 -2.79
CA LEU A 248 7.03 -13.91 -2.70
C LEU A 248 6.03 -14.75 -3.50
N ARG A 249 6.39 -15.97 -3.90
CA ARG A 249 5.54 -16.84 -4.73
C ARG A 249 4.09 -16.96 -4.21
N HIS A 250 3.93 -17.01 -2.90
CA HIS A 250 2.62 -17.12 -2.27
C HIS A 250 1.78 -15.84 -2.32
N TYR A 251 2.36 -14.70 -2.74
CA TYR A 251 1.63 -13.46 -3.02
C TYR A 251 1.29 -13.29 -4.51
N THR A 252 1.57 -14.29 -5.36
CA THR A 252 1.16 -14.23 -6.77
C THR A 252 -0.31 -14.56 -6.93
N ARG A 253 -0.96 -13.97 -7.95
CA ARG A 253 -2.36 -14.27 -8.29
C ARG A 253 -2.59 -15.75 -8.60
N GLY A 254 -1.66 -16.37 -9.32
CA GLY A 254 -1.73 -17.81 -9.64
C GLY A 254 -1.77 -18.67 -8.39
N TYR A 255 -0.90 -18.41 -7.42
CA TYR A 255 -0.89 -19.13 -6.14
C TYR A 255 -2.20 -18.91 -5.36
N GLN A 256 -2.69 -17.69 -5.30
CA GLN A 256 -3.93 -17.38 -4.58
C GLN A 256 -5.18 -17.95 -5.27
N ALA A 257 -5.18 -18.02 -6.61
CA ALA A 257 -6.24 -18.71 -7.35
C ALA A 257 -6.25 -20.22 -7.03
N GLN A 258 -5.08 -20.87 -6.95
CA GLN A 258 -5.01 -22.27 -6.54
C GLN A 258 -5.52 -22.45 -5.09
N ARG A 259 -5.15 -21.57 -4.16
CA ARG A 259 -5.71 -21.60 -2.79
C ARG A 259 -7.22 -21.46 -2.76
N MET A 260 -7.80 -20.62 -3.63
CA MET A 260 -9.26 -20.49 -3.76
C MET A 260 -9.91 -21.80 -4.21
N LEU A 261 -9.29 -22.50 -5.18
CA LEU A 261 -9.76 -23.83 -5.63
C LEU A 261 -9.63 -24.88 -4.52
N ASP A 262 -8.53 -24.86 -3.78
CA ASP A 262 -8.31 -25.80 -2.66
C ASP A 262 -9.36 -25.64 -1.55
N CYS A 263 -9.82 -24.41 -1.29
CA CYS A 263 -10.94 -24.16 -0.37
C CYS A 263 -12.26 -24.81 -0.81
N LEU A 264 -12.49 -24.98 -2.11
CA LEU A 264 -13.67 -25.70 -2.63
C LEU A 264 -13.56 -27.22 -2.47
N ASN A 265 -12.36 -27.76 -2.58
CA ASN A 265 -12.13 -29.22 -2.54
C ASN A 265 -12.08 -29.80 -1.12
N GLN A 266 -11.98 -28.94 -0.10
CA GLN A 266 -11.91 -29.35 1.33
C GLN A 266 -13.29 -29.45 2.00
N ASN A 267 -14.38 -29.13 1.31
CA ASN A 267 -15.77 -29.24 1.74
C ASN A 267 -16.53 -30.24 0.86
#